data_4a687197e9f477263dbd5571f9b1e9ed
#
_entry.id   4a687197e9f477263dbd5571f9b1e9ed
#
_cell.length_a   1.000
_cell.length_b   1.000
_cell.length_c   1.000
_cell.angle_alpha   90.00
_cell.angle_beta   90.00
_cell.angle_gamma   90.00
#
_symmetry.space_group_name_H-M   'P 1'
#
loop_
_entity.id
_entity.type
_entity.pdbx_description
1 polymer ?
#
loop_
_entity_poly.entity_id
_entity_poly.type
_entity_poly.pdbx_seq_one_letter_code
_entity_poly.pdbx_strand_id
1 'polypeptide(L)'
;MGVRKRQMAERIKAEKQQVAFAKLNNCPTSPRKMRLVADLVRGVQIEKALAILKFNPKEASRRLEKLLLSAIANWQAKNEDADIEDAELFIKEIRVDSGSMLKRLRPAPQGRAHRIRKRSNHVTLVLGSNNNTQS
;
A
#
# COMPACT_ATOMS: atom_id res chain seq x y z
N MET A 1 -25.26 0.81 -27.38
CA MET A 1 -24.90 1.43 -26.11
C MET A 1 -23.53 0.95 -25.67
N GLY A 2 -22.59 1.79 -25.59
CA GLY A 2 -21.45 1.44 -24.81
C GLY A 2 -20.15 1.11 -25.51
N VAL A 3 -19.95 1.40 -26.77
CA VAL A 3 -18.63 1.25 -27.40
C VAL A 3 -17.59 2.09 -26.63
N ARG A 4 -17.91 3.33 -26.26
CA ARG A 4 -17.03 4.20 -25.46
C ARG A 4 -16.79 3.64 -24.07
N LYS A 5 -17.83 3.14 -23.38
CA LYS A 5 -17.70 2.54 -22.05
C LYS A 5 -16.86 1.28 -22.09
N ARG A 6 -17.06 0.45 -23.11
CA ARG A 6 -16.28 -0.78 -23.31
C ARG A 6 -14.82 -0.46 -23.58
N GLN A 7 -14.54 0.46 -24.49
CA GLN A 7 -13.17 0.89 -24.81
C GLN A 7 -12.47 1.48 -23.59
N MET A 8 -13.18 2.29 -22.80
CA MET A 8 -12.65 2.86 -21.57
C MET A 8 -12.34 1.76 -20.54
N ALA A 9 -13.25 0.78 -20.38
CA ALA A 9 -13.01 -0.35 -19.48
C ALA A 9 -11.82 -1.20 -19.90
N GLU A 10 -11.66 -1.45 -21.20
CA GLU A 10 -10.53 -2.19 -21.76
C GLU A 10 -9.21 -1.45 -21.55
N ARG A 11 -9.22 -0.12 -21.74
CA ARG A 11 -8.05 0.74 -21.48
C ARG A 11 -7.64 0.67 -20.02
N ILE A 12 -8.58 0.84 -19.11
CA ILE A 12 -8.31 0.77 -17.65
C ILE A 12 -7.75 -0.59 -17.27
N LYS A 13 -8.30 -1.67 -17.82
CA LYS A 13 -7.77 -3.03 -17.56
C LYS A 13 -6.36 -3.19 -18.06
N ALA A 14 -6.06 -2.71 -19.27
CA ALA A 14 -4.72 -2.76 -19.86
C ALA A 14 -3.70 -1.97 -19.03
N GLU A 15 -4.07 -0.76 -18.60
CA GLU A 15 -3.23 0.07 -17.74
C GLU A 15 -2.93 -0.61 -16.39
N LYS A 16 -3.93 -1.24 -15.78
CA LYS A 16 -3.76 -1.98 -14.52
C LYS A 16 -2.84 -3.19 -14.67
N GLN A 17 -2.86 -3.85 -15.81
CA GLN A 17 -1.99 -4.99 -16.07
C GLN A 17 -0.51 -4.59 -16.18
N GLN A 18 -0.22 -3.37 -16.58
CA GLN A 18 1.14 -2.87 -16.72
C GLN A 18 1.74 -2.38 -15.41
N VAL A 19 0.91 -2.10 -14.41
CA VAL A 19 1.33 -1.52 -13.14
C VAL A 19 1.53 -2.62 -12.09
N ALA A 20 2.70 -2.62 -11.45
CA ALA A 20 2.96 -3.50 -10.31
C ALA A 20 2.43 -2.85 -9.03
N PHE A 21 1.51 -3.52 -8.39
CA PHE A 21 0.91 -3.06 -7.15
C PHE A 21 0.67 -4.20 -6.17
N ALA A 22 0.53 -3.87 -4.90
CA ALA A 22 0.10 -4.79 -3.86
C ALA A 22 -0.91 -4.11 -2.94
N LYS A 23 -1.85 -4.87 -2.44
CA LYS A 23 -2.88 -4.38 -1.52
C LYS A 23 -2.87 -5.19 -0.23
N LEU A 24 -2.99 -4.48 0.87
CA LEU A 24 -3.22 -5.07 2.20
C LEU A 24 -4.59 -4.64 2.67
N ASN A 25 -5.54 -5.56 2.65
CA ASN A 25 -6.93 -5.28 3.04
C ASN A 25 -7.17 -5.69 4.49
N ASN A 26 -8.06 -4.96 5.16
CA ASN A 26 -8.51 -5.26 6.52
C ASN A 26 -7.36 -5.37 7.54
N CYS A 27 -6.38 -4.47 7.43
CA CYS A 27 -5.30 -4.40 8.40
C CYS A 27 -5.84 -3.88 9.75
N PRO A 28 -5.66 -4.60 10.87
CA PRO A 28 -6.26 -4.23 12.14
C PRO A 28 -5.53 -3.11 12.89
N THR A 29 -5.02 -2.13 12.18
CA THR A 29 -4.41 -0.93 12.73
C THR A 29 -5.16 0.32 12.29
N SER A 30 -5.04 1.40 13.06
CA SER A 30 -5.64 2.67 12.72
C SER A 30 -5.04 3.23 11.42
N PRO A 31 -5.87 3.77 10.50
CA PRO A 31 -5.35 4.43 9.29
C PRO A 31 -4.36 5.56 9.62
N ARG A 32 -4.62 6.29 10.69
CA ARG A 32 -3.76 7.40 11.13
C ARG A 32 -2.35 6.94 11.50
N LYS A 33 -2.24 5.82 12.22
CA LYS A 33 -0.94 5.23 12.59
C LYS A 33 -0.22 4.66 11.37
N MET A 34 -0.96 4.03 10.47
CA MET A 34 -0.39 3.50 9.23
C MET A 34 0.14 4.61 8.31
N ARG A 35 -0.56 5.74 8.23
CA ARG A 35 -0.16 6.88 7.41
C ARG A 35 1.17 7.50 7.86
N LEU A 36 1.45 7.50 9.14
CA LEU A 36 2.73 8.00 9.67
C LEU A 36 3.91 7.25 9.07
N VAL A 37 3.81 5.93 9.00
CA VAL A 37 4.87 5.09 8.41
C VAL A 37 4.85 5.16 6.88
N ALA A 38 3.68 5.19 6.28
CA ALA A 38 3.54 5.31 4.83
C ALA A 38 4.19 6.59 4.28
N ASP A 39 4.07 7.70 5.00
CA ASP A 39 4.67 8.97 4.61
C ASP A 39 6.21 8.93 4.59
N LEU A 40 6.82 8.07 5.41
CA LEU A 40 8.28 7.91 5.46
C LEU A 40 8.84 7.25 4.20
N VAL A 41 8.06 6.43 3.52
CA VAL A 41 8.53 5.64 2.38
C VAL A 41 7.98 6.09 1.04
N ARG A 42 7.07 7.07 1.02
CA ARG A 42 6.50 7.58 -0.23
C ARG A 42 7.58 8.25 -1.09
N GLY A 43 7.70 7.81 -2.33
CA GLY A 43 8.67 8.35 -3.29
C GLY A 43 10.11 7.90 -3.08
N VAL A 44 10.34 6.94 -2.20
CA VAL A 44 11.69 6.45 -1.85
C VAL A 44 12.02 5.20 -2.67
N GLN A 45 13.28 5.03 -3.03
CA GLN A 45 13.75 3.81 -3.70
C GLN A 45 13.51 2.58 -2.82
N ILE A 46 13.24 1.43 -3.44
CA ILE A 46 12.84 0.22 -2.71
C ILE A 46 13.87 -0.26 -1.70
N GLU A 47 15.16 -0.21 -2.02
CA GLU A 47 16.22 -0.65 -1.10
C GLU A 47 16.24 0.20 0.15
N LYS A 48 16.20 1.52 -0.02
CA LYS A 48 16.15 2.47 1.09
C LYS A 48 14.85 2.35 1.87
N ALA A 49 13.73 2.15 1.17
CA ALA A 49 12.43 1.96 1.82
C ALA A 49 12.40 0.69 2.67
N LEU A 50 12.96 -0.43 2.18
CA LEU A 50 13.07 -1.67 2.94
C LEU A 50 13.92 -1.47 4.20
N ALA A 51 15.03 -0.75 4.11
CA ALA A 51 15.88 -0.43 5.25
C ALA A 51 15.12 0.42 6.29
N ILE A 52 14.43 1.46 5.85
CA ILE A 52 13.61 2.31 6.72
C ILE A 52 12.55 1.49 7.46
N LEU A 53 11.81 0.65 6.75
CA LEU A 53 10.76 -0.17 7.33
C LEU A 53 11.29 -1.23 8.29
N LYS A 54 12.43 -1.83 7.95
CA LYS A 54 13.06 -2.86 8.78
C LYS A 54 13.50 -2.33 10.13
N PHE A 55 14.07 -1.13 10.18
CA PHE A 55 14.63 -0.54 11.39
C PHE A 55 13.65 0.37 12.14
N ASN A 56 12.46 0.59 11.62
CA ASN A 56 11.43 1.37 12.32
C ASN A 56 10.77 0.51 13.40
N PRO A 57 10.69 0.97 14.66
CA PRO A 57 10.12 0.19 15.76
C PRO A 57 8.59 0.06 15.72
N LYS A 58 7.90 0.82 14.90
CA LYS A 58 6.43 0.80 14.84
C LYS A 58 5.92 -0.50 14.21
N GLU A 59 4.83 -1.04 14.75
CA GLU A 59 4.21 -2.26 14.24
C GLU A 59 3.77 -2.13 12.77
N ALA A 60 3.25 -0.97 12.40
CA ALA A 60 2.81 -0.68 11.03
C ALA A 60 3.94 -0.89 10.01
N SER A 61 5.19 -0.63 10.38
CA SER A 61 6.33 -0.80 9.48
C SER A 61 6.55 -2.25 9.06
N ARG A 62 6.32 -3.20 9.96
CA ARG A 62 6.44 -4.63 9.65
C ARG A 62 5.42 -5.09 8.61
N ARG A 63 4.21 -4.56 8.71
CA ARG A 63 3.14 -4.85 7.75
C ARG A 63 3.42 -4.25 6.38
N LEU A 64 3.93 -3.02 6.36
CA LEU A 64 4.31 -2.35 5.11
C LEU A 64 5.55 -3.00 4.47
N GLU A 65 6.48 -3.50 5.27
CA GLU A 65 7.64 -4.25 4.75
C GLU A 65 7.20 -5.48 3.97
N LYS A 66 6.30 -6.27 4.53
CA LYS A 66 5.73 -7.45 3.84
C LYS A 66 4.98 -7.06 2.59
N LEU A 67 4.21 -5.97 2.65
CA LEU A 67 3.47 -5.46 1.50
C LEU A 67 4.43 -5.02 0.38
N LEU A 68 5.51 -4.35 0.73
CA LEU A 68 6.52 -3.93 -0.23
C LEU A 68 7.22 -5.12 -0.88
N LEU A 69 7.55 -6.15 -0.11
CA LEU A 69 8.12 -7.40 -0.65
C LEU A 69 7.15 -8.09 -1.62
N SER A 70 5.87 -8.08 -1.30
CA SER A 70 4.82 -8.60 -2.19
C SER A 70 4.73 -7.79 -3.49
N ALA A 71 4.81 -6.48 -3.41
CA ALA A 71 4.80 -5.61 -4.59
C ALA A 71 6.02 -5.86 -5.49
N ILE A 72 7.19 -6.05 -4.90
CA ILE A 72 8.43 -6.37 -5.63
C ILE A 72 8.28 -7.72 -6.35
N ALA A 73 7.74 -8.72 -5.66
CA ALA A 73 7.50 -10.03 -6.26
C ALA A 73 6.51 -9.94 -7.43
N ASN A 74 5.46 -9.13 -7.31
CA ASN A 74 4.51 -8.89 -8.39
C ASN A 74 5.16 -8.21 -9.59
N TRP A 75 6.07 -7.27 -9.34
CA TRP A 75 6.83 -6.61 -10.39
C TRP A 75 7.73 -7.60 -11.14
N GLN A 76 8.45 -8.46 -10.40
CA GLN A 76 9.29 -9.50 -10.97
C GLN A 76 8.49 -10.47 -11.84
N ALA A 77 7.30 -10.87 -11.41
CA ALA A 77 6.43 -11.75 -12.16
C ALA A 77 5.95 -11.12 -13.47
N LYS A 78 5.78 -9.80 -13.51
CA LYS A 78 5.39 -9.07 -14.72
C LYS A 78 6.55 -8.74 -15.64
N ASN A 79 7.77 -8.69 -15.12
CA ASN A 79 8.99 -8.31 -15.84
C ASN A 79 10.08 -9.37 -15.64
N GLU A 80 9.83 -10.58 -16.11
CA GLU A 80 10.71 -11.74 -15.92
C GLU A 80 12.13 -11.51 -16.46
N ASP A 81 12.25 -10.76 -17.55
CA ASP A 81 13.52 -10.52 -18.24
C ASP A 81 14.29 -9.30 -17.71
N ALA A 82 13.74 -8.57 -16.75
CA ALA A 82 14.35 -7.35 -16.23
C ALA A 82 14.92 -7.57 -14.84
N ASP A 83 16.10 -7.00 -14.58
CA ASP A 83 16.71 -6.99 -13.26
C ASP A 83 16.17 -5.86 -12.42
N ILE A 84 15.96 -6.12 -11.14
CA ILE A 84 15.46 -5.14 -10.17
C ILE A 84 16.44 -3.98 -10.02
N GLU A 85 17.73 -4.28 -10.00
CA GLU A 85 18.79 -3.29 -9.83
C GLU A 85 18.82 -2.29 -10.99
N ASP A 86 18.68 -2.79 -12.23
CA ASP A 86 18.70 -1.95 -13.42
C ASP A 86 17.43 -1.12 -13.60
N ALA A 87 16.32 -1.57 -13.03
CA ALA A 87 15.03 -0.90 -13.18
C ALA A 87 14.87 0.33 -12.27
N GLU A 88 15.72 0.48 -11.26
CA GLU A 88 15.66 1.58 -10.29
C GLU A 88 14.24 1.78 -9.73
N LEU A 89 13.68 0.75 -9.13
CA LEU A 89 12.34 0.78 -8.61
C LEU A 89 12.21 1.72 -7.41
N PHE A 90 11.09 2.41 -7.35
CA PHE A 90 10.74 3.27 -6.23
C PHE A 90 9.24 3.14 -5.90
N ILE A 91 8.87 3.58 -4.73
CA ILE A 91 7.46 3.62 -4.32
C ILE A 91 6.82 4.85 -4.95
N LYS A 92 6.09 4.63 -6.03
CA LYS A 92 5.42 5.71 -6.76
C LYS A 92 4.26 6.28 -5.97
N GLU A 93 3.45 5.39 -5.40
CA GLU A 93 2.24 5.76 -4.70
C GLU A 93 2.00 4.79 -3.56
N ILE A 94 1.63 5.31 -2.41
CA ILE A 94 1.14 4.52 -1.29
C ILE A 94 -0.07 5.24 -0.69
N ARG A 95 -1.20 4.55 -0.66
CA ARG A 95 -2.47 5.07 -0.16
C ARG A 95 -2.96 4.25 1.01
N VAL A 96 -3.43 4.92 2.03
CA VAL A 96 -4.04 4.29 3.21
C VAL A 96 -5.48 4.74 3.30
N ASP A 97 -6.40 3.83 3.09
CA ASP A 97 -7.83 4.06 3.15
C ASP A 97 -8.42 3.51 4.44
N SER A 98 -9.48 4.14 4.91
CA SER A 98 -10.20 3.67 6.11
C SER A 98 -10.98 2.40 5.81
N GLY A 99 -10.89 1.43 6.71
CA GLY A 99 -11.68 0.20 6.65
C GLY A 99 -12.82 0.21 7.65
N SER A 100 -13.42 -0.95 7.84
CA SER A 100 -14.45 -1.16 8.86
C SER A 100 -13.87 -1.00 10.27
N MET A 101 -14.70 -0.69 11.23
CA MET A 101 -14.30 -0.55 12.62
C MET A 101 -15.07 -1.51 13.51
N LEU A 102 -14.41 -1.98 14.55
CA LEU A 102 -15.06 -2.74 15.62
C LEU A 102 -15.38 -1.76 16.76
N LYS A 103 -16.63 -1.78 17.17
CA LYS A 103 -17.10 -0.94 18.29
C LYS A 103 -16.98 -1.72 19.58
N ARG A 104 -16.31 -1.15 20.57
CA ARG A 104 -16.12 -1.75 21.91
C ARG A 104 -16.44 -0.70 22.95
N LEU A 105 -16.65 -1.15 24.19
CA LEU A 105 -16.94 -0.30 25.32
C LEU A 105 -15.82 -0.38 26.34
N ARG A 106 -15.50 0.75 26.94
CA ARG A 106 -14.58 0.85 28.05
C ARG A 106 -15.35 1.36 29.27
N PRO A 107 -15.30 0.65 30.41
CA PRO A 107 -15.95 1.12 31.63
C PRO A 107 -15.44 2.50 32.06
N ALA A 108 -16.35 3.34 32.49
CA ALA A 108 -16.06 4.68 32.99
C ALA A 108 -16.65 4.85 34.39
N PRO A 109 -16.21 5.88 35.17
CA PRO A 109 -16.77 6.17 36.47
C PRO A 109 -18.28 6.40 36.44
N GLN A 110 -18.97 6.11 37.53
CA GLN A 110 -20.41 6.33 37.73
C GLN A 110 -21.32 5.49 36.81
N GLY A 111 -20.92 4.27 36.49
CA GLY A 111 -21.72 3.37 35.65
C GLY A 111 -21.85 3.76 34.19
N ARG A 112 -21.02 4.71 33.74
CA ARG A 112 -20.96 5.13 32.34
C ARG A 112 -20.01 4.25 31.54
N ALA A 113 -20.14 4.28 30.22
CA ALA A 113 -19.24 3.59 29.31
C ALA A 113 -18.77 4.54 28.21
N HIS A 114 -17.48 4.48 27.88
CA HIS A 114 -16.91 5.20 26.75
C HIS A 114 -16.76 4.26 25.57
N ARG A 115 -17.04 4.76 24.39
CA ARG A 115 -16.90 4.02 23.15
C ARG A 115 -15.44 3.92 22.73
N ILE A 116 -15.01 2.72 22.33
CA ILE A 116 -13.73 2.48 21.69
C ILE A 116 -14.02 2.08 20.25
N ARG A 117 -13.36 2.73 19.30
CA ARG A 117 -13.44 2.38 17.88
C ARG A 117 -12.11 1.75 17.48
N LYS A 118 -12.11 0.44 17.32
CA LYS A 118 -10.95 -0.28 16.80
C LYS A 118 -11.01 -0.22 15.27
N ARG A 119 -10.25 0.70 14.71
CA ARG A 119 -10.27 0.99 13.28
C ARG A 119 -9.36 0.03 12.53
N SER A 120 -9.72 -0.21 11.28
CA SER A 120 -8.89 -0.95 10.34
C SER A 120 -8.58 -0.07 9.13
N ASN A 121 -7.65 -0.51 8.32
CA ASN A 121 -7.24 0.22 7.12
C ASN A 121 -7.01 -0.71 5.95
N HIS A 122 -6.97 -0.12 4.77
CA HIS A 122 -6.58 -0.76 3.52
C HIS A 122 -5.42 0.01 2.92
N VAL A 123 -4.33 -0.67 2.63
CA VAL A 123 -3.15 -0.05 2.02
C VAL A 123 -3.01 -0.51 0.58
N THR A 124 -2.83 0.43 -0.32
CA THR A 124 -2.48 0.16 -1.72
C THR A 124 -1.10 0.75 -1.99
N LEU A 125 -0.18 -0.07 -2.44
CA LEU A 125 1.18 0.33 -2.76
C LEU A 125 1.43 0.08 -4.24
N VAL A 126 1.90 1.10 -4.95
CA VAL A 126 2.21 1.06 -6.37
C VAL A 126 3.70 1.35 -6.57
N LEU A 127 4.38 0.47 -7.29
CA LEU A 127 5.77 0.65 -7.65
C LEU A 127 5.89 1.37 -9.00
N GLY A 128 6.91 2.20 -9.13
CA GLY A 128 7.30 2.82 -10.37
C GLY A 128 8.74 2.49 -10.72
N SER A 129 9.08 2.63 -11.98
CA SER A 129 10.44 2.43 -12.50
C SER A 129 10.91 3.70 -13.18
N ASN A 130 12.15 4.13 -12.91
CA ASN A 130 12.73 5.31 -13.55
C ASN A 130 13.06 5.07 -15.03
N ASN A 131 13.19 3.81 -15.44
CA ASN A 131 13.50 3.49 -16.84
C ASN A 131 12.29 3.60 -17.78
N ASN A 132 11.09 3.79 -17.26
CA ASN A 132 9.87 3.97 -18.06
C ASN A 132 9.59 5.43 -18.46
N THR A 133 10.52 6.33 -18.22
CA THR A 133 10.35 7.75 -18.60
C THR A 133 10.79 8.03 -20.04
N GLN A 134 11.10 6.99 -20.81
CA GLN A 134 11.42 7.14 -22.23
C GLN A 134 10.36 6.49 -23.11
N SER A 135 9.24 7.14 -23.20
CA SER A 135 8.33 6.96 -24.33
C SER A 135 7.35 8.10 -24.39
#